data_1dfc8c8d77b344c372734c981d545219
#
_entry.id   1dfc8c8d77b344c372734c981d545219
#
_cell.length_a   1.000
_cell.length_b   1.000
_cell.length_c   1.000
_cell.angle_alpha   90.00
_cell.angle_beta   90.00
_cell.angle_gamma   90.00
#
_symmetry.space_group_name_H-M   'P 1'
#
loop_
_entity.id
_entity.type
_entity.pdbx_description
1 polymer ?
#
loop_
_entity_poly.entity_id
_entity_poly.type
_entity_poly.pdbx_seq_one_letter_code
_entity_poly.pdbx_strand_id
1 'polypeptide(L)'
;MKTPTLEELKALSPQLAEKMPYLKMLVLFGSRATGHTHEKSDWDFAALYDEEVRKKYIKDGWSWFEIPLIISQVFEISSDETDVVELNSCSFLIAHFVARDGILLYEKDHGGFEYFRLTSLRSDSELKKFRRDQRQLIEIELKKWGV
;
A
#
# COMPACT_ATOMS: atom_id res chain seq x y z
N MET A 1 -23.11 6.56 7.54
CA MET A 1 -21.75 6.57 8.11
C MET A 1 -20.96 7.74 7.58
N LYS A 2 -20.30 8.42 8.47
CA LYS A 2 -19.44 9.54 8.09
C LYS A 2 -18.08 9.02 7.60
N THR A 3 -17.66 9.49 6.43
CA THR A 3 -16.33 9.17 5.89
C THR A 3 -15.26 9.90 6.74
N PRO A 4 -14.24 9.19 7.24
CA PRO A 4 -13.19 9.86 8.01
C PRO A 4 -12.37 10.82 7.15
N THR A 5 -11.91 11.89 7.76
CA THR A 5 -11.02 12.84 7.12
C THR A 5 -9.58 12.36 7.21
N LEU A 6 -8.71 12.95 6.41
CA LEU A 6 -7.28 12.63 6.43
C LEU A 6 -6.67 12.88 7.82
N GLU A 7 -7.03 13.99 8.48
CA GLU A 7 -6.58 14.30 9.83
C GLU A 7 -7.04 13.26 10.85
N GLU A 8 -8.28 12.78 10.70
CA GLU A 8 -8.80 11.72 11.57
C GLU A 8 -8.01 10.42 11.39
N LEU A 9 -7.70 10.04 10.15
CA LEU A 9 -6.88 8.87 9.88
C LEU A 9 -5.48 8.99 10.49
N LYS A 10 -4.86 10.15 10.34
CA LYS A 10 -3.53 10.40 10.93
C LYS A 10 -3.57 10.34 12.45
N ALA A 11 -4.62 10.89 13.05
CA ALA A 11 -4.78 10.88 14.51
C ALA A 11 -4.97 9.47 15.06
N LEU A 12 -5.67 8.60 14.32
CA LEU A 12 -5.94 7.23 14.72
C LEU A 12 -4.77 6.27 14.45
N SER A 13 -3.87 6.63 13.54
CA SER A 13 -2.79 5.75 13.07
C SER A 13 -1.86 5.22 14.18
N PRO A 14 -1.53 5.96 15.24
CA PRO A 14 -0.72 5.40 16.33
C PRO A 14 -1.32 4.16 16.99
N GLN A 15 -2.65 4.01 16.97
CA GLN A 15 -3.32 2.82 17.50
C GLN A 15 -2.97 1.56 16.70
N LEU A 16 -2.65 1.72 15.41
CA LEU A 16 -2.23 0.60 14.57
C LEU A 16 -0.89 0.04 15.05
N ALA A 17 0.04 0.90 15.48
CA ALA A 17 1.34 0.46 15.98
C ALA A 17 1.21 -0.40 17.23
N GLU A 18 0.21 -0.14 18.06
CA GLU A 18 -0.06 -0.94 19.25
C GLU A 18 -0.56 -2.34 18.89
N LYS A 19 -1.39 -2.44 17.86
CA LYS A 19 -1.97 -3.71 17.41
C LYS A 19 -1.06 -4.46 16.45
N MET A 20 -0.22 -3.74 15.72
CA MET A 20 0.71 -4.29 14.74
C MET A 20 2.11 -3.74 15.00
N PRO A 21 2.85 -4.28 16.00
CA PRO A 21 4.19 -3.79 16.33
C PRO A 21 5.20 -3.91 15.17
N TYR A 22 4.89 -4.75 14.20
CA TYR A 22 5.71 -4.94 13.00
C TYR A 22 5.44 -3.91 11.90
N LEU A 23 4.47 -3.00 12.10
CA LEU A 23 4.17 -1.97 11.10
C LEU A 23 5.23 -0.87 11.13
N LYS A 24 5.90 -0.66 10.00
CA LYS A 24 6.91 0.40 9.85
C LYS A 24 6.34 1.64 9.21
N MET A 25 5.38 1.50 8.30
CA MET A 25 4.84 2.63 7.55
C MET A 25 3.47 2.27 6.99
N LEU A 26 2.56 3.24 6.99
CA LEU A 26 1.26 3.11 6.33
C LEU A 26 0.99 4.36 5.51
N VAL A 27 0.65 4.16 4.24
CA VAL A 27 0.42 5.23 3.27
C VAL A 27 -0.95 5.03 2.64
N LEU A 28 -1.72 6.12 2.52
CA LEU A 28 -2.97 6.11 1.76
C LEU A 28 -2.62 6.44 0.30
N PHE A 29 -3.12 5.63 -0.64
CA PHE A 29 -2.92 5.91 -2.05
C PHE A 29 -4.21 5.65 -2.83
N GLY A 30 -4.16 5.70 -4.16
CA GLY A 30 -5.33 5.50 -5.00
C GLY A 30 -6.26 6.71 -5.02
N SER A 31 -7.53 6.49 -5.37
CA SER A 31 -8.49 7.57 -5.60
C SER A 31 -8.73 8.45 -4.36
N ARG A 32 -8.70 7.88 -3.18
CA ARG A 32 -8.92 8.65 -1.95
C ARG A 32 -7.72 9.54 -1.58
N ALA A 33 -6.54 9.25 -2.11
CA ALA A 33 -5.37 10.11 -1.94
C ALA A 33 -5.34 11.25 -2.97
N THR A 34 -5.81 10.99 -4.18
CA THR A 34 -5.79 11.97 -5.28
C THR A 34 -7.02 12.85 -5.38
N GLY A 35 -8.05 12.57 -4.57
CA GLY A 35 -9.29 13.35 -4.58
C GLY A 35 -10.31 12.94 -5.63
N HIS A 36 -10.07 11.89 -6.40
CA HIS A 36 -10.99 11.37 -7.41
C HIS A 36 -11.95 10.34 -6.81
N THR A 37 -12.57 10.69 -5.67
CA THR A 37 -13.40 9.76 -4.91
C THR A 37 -14.89 9.97 -5.13
N HIS A 38 -15.65 8.90 -4.88
CA HIS A 38 -17.08 8.93 -4.64
C HIS A 38 -17.36 8.10 -3.37
N GLU A 39 -18.59 8.09 -2.89
CA GLU A 39 -18.95 7.46 -1.62
C GLU A 39 -18.58 5.98 -1.53
N LYS A 40 -18.54 5.28 -2.67
CA LYS A 40 -18.22 3.85 -2.76
C LYS A 40 -16.79 3.57 -3.16
N SER A 41 -15.92 4.58 -3.17
CA SER A 41 -14.50 4.36 -3.49
C SER A 41 -13.83 3.50 -2.42
N ASP A 42 -13.02 2.54 -2.86
CA ASP A 42 -12.22 1.71 -1.95
C ASP A 42 -11.14 2.55 -1.26
N TRP A 43 -10.75 2.09 -0.08
CA TRP A 43 -9.62 2.62 0.66
C TRP A 43 -8.40 1.79 0.33
N ASP A 44 -7.44 2.39 -0.38
CA ASP A 44 -6.21 1.71 -0.78
C ASP A 44 -5.06 2.15 0.13
N PHE A 45 -4.56 1.22 0.91
CA PHE A 45 -3.42 1.46 1.79
C PHE A 45 -2.21 0.67 1.32
N ALA A 46 -1.04 1.24 1.52
CA ALA A 46 0.23 0.56 1.29
C ALA A 46 0.97 0.49 2.63
N ALA A 47 1.33 -0.72 3.03
CA ALA A 47 1.97 -0.96 4.31
C ALA A 47 3.37 -1.54 4.13
N LEU A 48 4.32 -1.03 4.90
CA LEU A 48 5.66 -1.58 4.98
C LEU A 48 5.83 -2.21 6.35
N TYR A 49 6.33 -3.45 6.38
CA TYR A 49 6.48 -4.23 7.60
C TYR A 49 7.94 -4.52 7.92
N ASP A 50 8.23 -4.61 9.21
CA ASP A 50 9.48 -5.19 9.69
C ASP A 50 9.31 -6.71 9.66
N GLU A 51 9.94 -7.38 8.70
CA GLU A 51 9.79 -8.81 8.48
C GLU A 51 10.27 -9.65 9.66
N GLU A 52 11.34 -9.23 10.33
CA GLU A 52 11.87 -9.97 11.48
C GLU A 52 10.89 -9.93 12.66
N VAL A 53 10.30 -8.77 12.91
CA VAL A 53 9.30 -8.61 13.97
C VAL A 53 8.01 -9.33 13.58
N ARG A 54 7.59 -9.20 12.31
CA ARG A 54 6.35 -9.84 11.83
C ARG A 54 6.37 -11.36 12.02
N LYS A 55 7.49 -11.99 11.76
CA LYS A 55 7.64 -13.45 11.93
C LYS A 55 7.36 -13.91 13.36
N LYS A 56 7.57 -13.05 14.35
CA LYS A 56 7.32 -13.37 15.74
C LYS A 56 5.83 -13.32 16.10
N TYR A 57 5.06 -12.50 15.38
CA TYR A 57 3.64 -12.29 15.66
C TYR A 57 2.73 -13.11 14.76
N ILE A 58 3.13 -13.33 13.50
CA ILE A 58 2.34 -14.07 12.51
C ILE A 58 2.92 -15.49 12.43
N LYS A 59 2.27 -16.44 13.11
CA LYS A 59 2.73 -17.83 13.17
C LYS A 59 1.96 -18.77 12.24
N ASP A 60 0.86 -18.32 11.66
CA ASP A 60 0.04 -19.12 10.76
C ASP A 60 -0.38 -18.30 9.52
N GLY A 61 -0.86 -18.99 8.49
CA GLY A 61 -1.24 -18.35 7.23
C GLY A 61 -2.52 -17.53 7.31
N TRP A 62 -3.32 -17.70 8.38
CA TRP A 62 -4.59 -16.99 8.53
C TRP A 62 -4.40 -15.56 9.06
N SER A 63 -3.28 -15.27 9.70
CA SER A 63 -2.98 -13.95 10.27
C SER A 63 -2.93 -12.84 9.22
N TRP A 64 -2.70 -13.19 7.97
CA TRP A 64 -2.71 -12.25 6.85
C TRP A 64 -4.03 -11.54 6.67
N PHE A 65 -5.14 -12.23 6.91
CA PHE A 65 -6.48 -11.67 6.77
C PHE A 65 -6.84 -10.71 7.89
N GLU A 66 -6.08 -10.74 8.98
CA GLU A 66 -6.31 -9.86 10.12
C GLU A 66 -5.88 -8.42 9.86
N ILE A 67 -4.88 -8.21 9.00
CA ILE A 67 -4.33 -6.86 8.75
C ILE A 67 -5.38 -5.90 8.18
N PRO A 68 -6.12 -6.22 7.10
CA PRO A 68 -7.18 -5.34 6.64
C PRO A 68 -8.28 -5.15 7.69
N LEU A 69 -8.60 -6.16 8.46
CA LEU A 69 -9.60 -6.07 9.53
C LEU A 69 -9.16 -5.11 10.63
N ILE A 70 -7.90 -5.21 11.07
CA ILE A 70 -7.35 -4.32 12.10
C ILE A 70 -7.41 -2.86 11.61
N ILE A 71 -6.97 -2.62 10.39
CA ILE A 71 -6.96 -1.28 9.79
C ILE A 71 -8.38 -0.73 9.69
N SER A 72 -9.32 -1.53 9.20
CA SER A 72 -10.71 -1.11 9.07
C SER A 72 -11.36 -0.79 10.42
N GLN A 73 -11.05 -1.58 11.44
CA GLN A 73 -11.56 -1.35 12.79
C GLN A 73 -11.01 -0.07 13.41
N VAL A 74 -9.71 0.16 13.29
CA VAL A 74 -9.07 1.35 13.86
C VAL A 74 -9.57 2.62 13.16
N PHE A 75 -9.70 2.58 11.84
CA PHE A 75 -10.14 3.73 11.05
C PHE A 75 -11.67 3.87 10.96
N GLU A 76 -12.41 2.91 11.48
CA GLU A 76 -13.88 2.89 11.43
C GLU A 76 -14.40 2.97 10.00
N ILE A 77 -13.82 2.17 9.10
CA ILE A 77 -14.23 2.02 7.71
C ILE A 77 -14.62 0.57 7.43
N SER A 78 -15.31 0.33 6.31
CA SER A 78 -15.74 -1.01 5.94
C SER A 78 -14.54 -1.88 5.53
N SER A 79 -14.45 -3.09 6.09
CA SER A 79 -13.42 -4.05 5.71
C SER A 79 -13.56 -4.49 4.25
N ASP A 80 -14.78 -4.52 3.72
CA ASP A 80 -15.04 -4.89 2.32
C ASP A 80 -14.47 -3.85 1.34
N GLU A 81 -14.27 -2.62 1.80
CA GLU A 81 -13.75 -1.51 1.00
C GLU A 81 -12.29 -1.19 1.34
N THR A 82 -11.63 -2.06 2.11
CA THR A 82 -10.26 -1.84 2.56
C THR A 82 -9.29 -2.79 1.86
N ASP A 83 -8.41 -2.24 1.04
CA ASP A 83 -7.37 -2.99 0.36
C ASP A 83 -6.00 -2.58 0.90
N VAL A 84 -5.15 -3.56 1.17
CA VAL A 84 -3.80 -3.31 1.70
C VAL A 84 -2.76 -3.95 0.79
N VAL A 85 -1.92 -3.13 0.21
CA VAL A 85 -0.77 -3.57 -0.59
C VAL A 85 0.45 -3.67 0.32
N GLU A 86 1.20 -4.73 0.16
CA GLU A 86 2.43 -4.95 0.91
C GLU A 86 3.61 -4.38 0.14
N LEU A 87 4.22 -3.31 0.67
CA LEU A 87 5.35 -2.65 0.02
C LEU A 87 6.61 -3.50 0.02
N ASN A 88 6.72 -4.47 0.94
CA ASN A 88 7.86 -5.37 1.02
C ASN A 88 8.02 -6.23 -0.25
N SER A 89 6.92 -6.53 -0.93
CA SER A 89 6.91 -7.47 -2.05
C SER A 89 6.16 -6.98 -3.29
N CYS A 90 5.69 -5.75 -3.31
CA CYS A 90 4.96 -5.21 -4.46
C CYS A 90 5.89 -4.94 -5.65
N SER A 91 5.29 -4.75 -6.83
CA SER A 91 6.06 -4.38 -8.02
C SER A 91 6.63 -2.98 -7.85
N PHE A 92 7.72 -2.69 -8.57
CA PHE A 92 8.30 -1.35 -8.52
C PHE A 92 7.36 -0.30 -9.12
N LEU A 93 6.45 -0.70 -9.99
CA LEU A 93 5.44 0.21 -10.55
C LEU A 93 4.45 0.67 -9.49
N ILE A 94 3.96 -0.26 -8.66
CA ILE A 94 3.08 0.08 -7.53
C ILE A 94 3.82 0.97 -6.54
N ALA A 95 5.07 0.61 -6.22
CA ALA A 95 5.90 1.42 -5.33
C ALA A 95 6.09 2.85 -5.85
N HIS A 96 6.27 3.00 -7.16
CA HIS A 96 6.38 4.32 -7.79
C HIS A 96 5.10 5.14 -7.59
N PHE A 97 3.92 4.57 -7.85
CA PHE A 97 2.66 5.30 -7.69
C PHE A 97 2.39 5.66 -6.23
N VAL A 98 2.71 4.77 -5.30
CA VAL A 98 2.59 5.07 -3.87
C VAL A 98 3.55 6.20 -3.48
N ALA A 99 4.77 6.19 -3.99
CA ALA A 99 5.77 7.23 -3.71
C ALA A 99 5.35 8.58 -4.30
N ARG A 100 4.78 8.59 -5.49
CA ARG A 100 4.38 9.83 -6.18
C ARG A 100 3.13 10.46 -5.56
N ASP A 101 2.08 9.68 -5.36
CA ASP A 101 0.75 10.18 -5.00
C ASP A 101 0.33 9.85 -3.57
N GLY A 102 1.06 9.02 -2.87
CA GLY A 102 0.68 8.56 -1.54
C GLY A 102 0.75 9.62 -0.47
N ILE A 103 -0.13 9.48 0.51
CA ILE A 103 -0.19 10.36 1.67
C ILE A 103 0.20 9.56 2.90
N LEU A 104 1.25 9.98 3.57
CA LEU A 104 1.74 9.29 4.77
C LEU A 104 0.72 9.41 5.90
N LEU A 105 0.32 8.27 6.47
CA LEU A 105 -0.53 8.23 7.66
C LEU A 105 0.27 7.91 8.92
N TYR A 106 1.25 7.02 8.80
CA TYR A 106 2.07 6.57 9.93
C TYR A 106 3.46 6.14 9.45
N GLU A 107 4.49 6.54 10.19
CA GLU A 107 5.83 5.99 10.04
C GLU A 107 6.44 5.77 11.42
N LYS A 108 7.06 4.62 11.61
CA LYS A 108 7.69 4.28 12.87
C LYS A 108 8.96 5.09 13.08
N ASP A 109 9.78 5.20 12.03
CA ASP A 109 11.02 5.94 12.05
C ASP A 109 10.86 7.23 11.26
N HIS A 110 11.20 8.37 11.86
CA HIS A 110 11.10 9.65 11.19
C HIS A 110 11.97 9.66 9.93
N GLY A 111 11.37 10.06 8.81
CA GLY A 111 12.08 10.09 7.52
C GLY A 111 11.98 8.82 6.71
N GLY A 112 11.29 7.78 7.22
CA GLY A 112 11.12 6.51 6.51
C GLY A 112 10.37 6.66 5.19
N PHE A 113 9.31 7.47 5.18
CA PHE A 113 8.54 7.72 3.97
C PHE A 113 9.36 8.51 2.93
N GLU A 114 10.12 9.49 3.37
CA GLU A 114 10.97 10.26 2.45
C GLU A 114 12.03 9.36 1.81
N TYR A 115 12.64 8.48 2.58
CA TYR A 115 13.58 7.49 2.05
C TYR A 115 12.90 6.58 1.02
N PHE A 116 11.70 6.10 1.33
CA PHE A 116 10.90 5.28 0.42
C PHE A 116 10.64 6.02 -0.90
N ARG A 117 10.23 7.28 -0.82
CA ARG A 117 9.96 8.09 -2.01
C ARG A 117 11.20 8.24 -2.88
N LEU A 118 12.33 8.57 -2.26
CA LEU A 118 13.59 8.78 -2.99
C LEU A 118 14.05 7.51 -3.72
N THR A 119 13.81 6.35 -3.13
CA THR A 119 14.26 5.07 -3.71
C THR A 119 13.25 4.43 -4.65
N SER A 120 12.00 4.85 -4.62
CA SER A 120 10.91 4.21 -5.38
C SER A 120 10.41 5.02 -6.57
N LEU A 121 10.63 6.34 -6.59
CA LEU A 121 10.23 7.16 -7.73
C LEU A 121 11.07 6.82 -8.96
N ARG A 122 10.38 6.70 -10.10
CA ARG A 122 10.99 6.39 -11.39
C ARG A 122 10.76 7.53 -12.38
N SER A 123 11.68 7.70 -13.31
CA SER A 123 11.55 8.68 -14.38
C SER A 123 10.54 8.21 -15.43
N ASP A 124 10.03 9.14 -16.24
CA ASP A 124 9.13 8.80 -17.33
C ASP A 124 9.76 7.82 -18.33
N SER A 125 11.06 7.96 -18.59
CA SER A 125 11.77 7.05 -19.49
C SER A 125 11.87 5.64 -18.92
N GLU A 126 12.10 5.50 -17.62
CA GLU A 126 12.10 4.21 -16.94
C GLU A 126 10.74 3.54 -17.00
N LEU A 127 9.67 4.31 -16.80
CA LEU A 127 8.30 3.80 -16.87
C LEU A 127 7.94 3.36 -18.28
N LYS A 128 8.35 4.12 -19.30
CA LYS A 128 8.14 3.75 -20.69
C LYS A 128 8.86 2.47 -21.06
N LYS A 129 10.09 2.32 -20.59
CA LYS A 129 10.88 1.10 -20.82
C LYS A 129 10.20 -0.10 -20.19
N PHE A 130 9.72 0.03 -18.95
CA PHE A 130 9.03 -1.04 -18.25
C PHE A 130 7.78 -1.48 -18.99
N ARG A 131 6.97 -0.53 -19.47
CA ARG A 131 5.77 -0.84 -20.25
C ARG A 131 6.11 -1.56 -21.55
N ARG A 132 7.19 -1.16 -22.20
CA ARG A 132 7.67 -1.77 -23.43
C ARG A 132 8.12 -3.21 -23.17
N ASP A 133 8.90 -3.43 -22.12
CA ASP A 133 9.39 -4.75 -21.75
C ASP A 133 8.24 -5.70 -21.40
N GLN A 134 7.25 -5.21 -20.69
CA GLN A 134 6.04 -5.99 -20.36
C GLN A 134 5.25 -6.36 -21.62
N ARG A 135 5.13 -5.42 -22.54
CA ARG A 135 4.43 -5.66 -23.81
C ARG A 135 5.13 -6.75 -24.62
N GLN A 136 6.46 -6.73 -24.67
CA GLN A 136 7.25 -7.76 -25.34
C GLN A 136 7.06 -9.12 -24.69
N LEU A 137 7.06 -9.19 -23.37
CA LEU A 137 6.82 -10.43 -22.64
C LEU A 137 5.45 -11.03 -22.95
N ILE A 138 4.42 -10.17 -23.00
CA ILE A 138 3.07 -10.58 -23.33
C ILE A 138 3.02 -11.13 -24.77
N GLU A 139 3.67 -10.46 -25.72
CA GLU A 139 3.73 -10.93 -27.10
C GLU A 139 4.42 -12.29 -27.23
N ILE A 140 5.49 -12.49 -26.50
CA ILE A 140 6.22 -13.78 -26.48
C ILE A 140 5.32 -14.88 -25.92
N GLU A 141 4.60 -14.62 -24.84
CA GLU A 141 3.68 -15.57 -24.24
C GLU A 141 2.53 -15.92 -25.21
N LEU A 142 1.95 -14.93 -25.86
CA LEU A 142 0.88 -15.14 -26.82
C LEU A 142 1.35 -16.00 -28.00
N LYS A 143 2.58 -15.79 -28.49
CA LYS A 143 3.14 -16.61 -29.56
C LYS A 143 3.32 -18.05 -29.14
N LYS A 144 3.72 -18.32 -27.90
CA LYS A 144 3.85 -19.69 -27.38
C LYS A 144 2.50 -20.43 -27.37
N TRP A 145 1.42 -19.70 -27.22
CA TRP A 145 0.07 -20.28 -27.18
C TRP A 145 -0.60 -20.29 -28.55
N GLY A 146 0.08 -19.88 -29.62
CA GLY A 146 -0.45 -19.91 -30.98
C GLY A 146 -1.49 -18.83 -31.28
N VAL A 147 -1.44 -17.75 -30.55
CA VAL A 147 -2.41 -16.65 -30.69
C VAL A 147 -1.83 -15.52 -31.53
#